data_76c168dc8fc06b82970d30d3b4797dd7
#
_entry.id   76c168dc8fc06b82970d30d3b4797dd7
#
_cell.length_a   1.000
_cell.length_b   1.000
_cell.length_c   1.000
_cell.angle_alpha   90.00
_cell.angle_beta   90.00
_cell.angle_gamma   90.00
#
_symmetry.space_group_name_H-M   'P 1'
#
loop_
_entity.id
_entity.type
_entity.pdbx_description
1 polymer ?
#
loop_
_entity_poly.entity_id
_entity_poly.type
_entity_poly.pdbx_seq_one_letter_code
_entity_poly.pdbx_strand_id
1 'polypeptide(L)'
;MKSLLLLVAVAACSQTEPEPNGLGNYKFGHTTRGSVHDGNCQPTELRDGRKAIWCFALPPIKVGKRVAEVDAYFLNTPPHTEQDAPLIELQLKVRGCVEDEAERWMRARFGPPIESKSTREYWKNSFLWAAAFLPSEPGRCVIHFLPLSENAEIERLKSE
;
A
#
# COMPACT_ATOMS: atom_id res chain seq x y z
N MET A 1 3.59 57.53 28.51
CA MET A 1 3.66 56.09 28.71
C MET A 1 3.44 55.41 27.35
N LYS A 2 4.47 54.84 26.73
CA LYS A 2 4.39 54.16 25.42
C LYS A 2 4.34 52.66 25.68
N SER A 3 3.16 52.03 25.43
CA SER A 3 3.03 50.57 25.51
C SER A 3 3.64 49.95 24.27
N LEU A 4 4.67 49.14 24.48
CA LEU A 4 5.33 48.33 23.48
C LEU A 4 4.58 47.01 23.37
N LEU A 5 3.80 46.81 22.28
CA LEU A 5 3.18 45.51 21.95
C LEU A 5 4.26 44.59 21.36
N LEU A 6 4.60 43.56 22.11
CA LEU A 6 5.48 42.46 21.65
C LEU A 6 4.62 41.50 20.81
N LEU A 7 4.82 41.51 19.48
CA LEU A 7 4.26 40.47 18.59
C LEU A 7 5.12 39.20 18.72
N VAL A 8 4.58 38.19 19.38
CA VAL A 8 5.19 36.86 19.38
C VAL A 8 4.76 36.14 18.11
N ALA A 9 5.66 36.05 17.15
CA ALA A 9 5.47 35.20 15.96
C ALA A 9 5.63 33.72 16.36
N VAL A 10 4.52 33.01 16.46
CA VAL A 10 4.52 31.55 16.60
C VAL A 10 4.86 30.95 15.25
N ALA A 11 6.11 30.55 15.06
CA ALA A 11 6.52 29.75 13.92
C ALA A 11 5.90 28.33 14.08
N ALA A 12 4.79 28.09 13.38
CA ALA A 12 4.23 26.75 13.23
C ALA A 12 5.21 25.93 12.38
N CYS A 13 6.05 25.12 13.03
CA CYS A 13 6.78 24.05 12.35
C CYS A 13 5.73 23.08 11.82
N SER A 14 5.43 23.12 10.53
CA SER A 14 4.72 22.07 9.83
C SER A 14 5.62 20.84 9.85
N GLN A 15 5.39 19.96 10.81
CA GLN A 15 5.95 18.62 10.75
C GLN A 15 5.19 17.91 9.60
N THR A 16 5.83 17.83 8.46
CA THR A 16 5.38 16.94 7.38
C THR A 16 5.40 15.53 7.95
N GLU A 17 4.22 14.90 8.04
CA GLU A 17 4.16 13.49 8.42
C GLU A 17 5.03 12.69 7.44
N PRO A 18 5.82 11.72 7.94
CA PRO A 18 6.67 10.92 7.08
C PRO A 18 5.81 10.16 6.05
N GLU A 19 6.28 10.12 4.81
CA GLU A 19 5.61 9.38 3.75
C GLU A 19 5.40 7.91 4.15
N PRO A 20 4.22 7.32 3.89
CA PRO A 20 3.95 5.94 4.26
C PRO A 20 4.78 4.96 3.43
N ASN A 21 5.48 4.04 4.10
CA ASN A 21 6.23 2.95 3.47
C ASN A 21 5.46 1.61 3.48
N GLY A 22 4.16 1.65 3.68
CA GLY A 22 3.29 0.50 3.77
C GLY A 22 1.98 0.83 4.48
N LEU A 23 1.27 -0.18 4.96
CA LEU A 23 0.00 -0.05 5.67
C LEU A 23 0.01 -0.84 6.98
N GLY A 24 -0.45 -0.21 8.06
CA GLY A 24 -0.53 -0.87 9.37
C GLY A 24 0.82 -1.47 9.77
N ASN A 25 0.83 -2.77 10.04
CA ASN A 25 2.03 -3.52 10.40
C ASN A 25 2.87 -4.00 9.20
N TYR A 26 2.37 -3.81 7.98
CA TYR A 26 3.03 -4.24 6.74
C TYR A 26 3.86 -3.09 6.18
N LYS A 27 5.17 -3.11 6.41
CA LYS A 27 6.12 -2.06 6.01
C LYS A 27 7.16 -2.63 5.05
N PHE A 28 7.24 -2.09 3.84
CA PHE A 28 8.27 -2.46 2.87
C PHE A 28 9.66 -2.12 3.43
N GLY A 29 10.61 -3.02 3.21
CA GLY A 29 11.96 -2.93 3.76
C GLY A 29 12.10 -3.37 5.23
N HIS A 30 11.00 -3.66 5.93
CA HIS A 30 11.01 -4.05 7.35
C HIS A 30 10.25 -5.35 7.63
N THR A 31 9.09 -5.53 7.01
CA THR A 31 8.27 -6.73 7.22
C THR A 31 8.83 -7.90 6.43
N THR A 32 9.09 -9.00 7.14
CA THR A 32 9.49 -10.29 6.55
C THR A 32 8.40 -11.33 6.79
N ARG A 33 8.46 -12.47 6.07
CA ARG A 33 7.52 -13.57 6.29
C ARG A 33 7.54 -14.05 7.75
N GLY A 34 8.73 -14.17 8.35
CA GLY A 34 8.89 -14.61 9.73
C GLY A 34 8.28 -13.67 10.77
N SER A 35 8.06 -12.40 10.42
CA SER A 35 7.42 -11.43 11.32
C SER A 35 5.88 -11.44 11.24
N VAL A 36 5.29 -12.21 10.32
CA VAL A 36 3.83 -12.34 10.15
C VAL A 36 3.38 -13.66 10.77
N HIS A 37 2.61 -13.56 11.84
CA HIS A 37 2.15 -14.71 12.63
C HIS A 37 0.68 -15.07 12.39
N ASP A 38 -0.09 -14.14 11.81
CA ASP A 38 -1.50 -14.33 11.50
C ASP A 38 -1.70 -14.85 10.06
N GLY A 39 -2.89 -15.42 9.82
CA GLY A 39 -3.30 -15.89 8.51
C GLY A 39 -2.73 -17.26 8.15
N ASN A 40 -2.91 -17.62 6.88
CA ASN A 40 -2.42 -18.85 6.29
C ASN A 40 -1.43 -18.51 5.19
N CYS A 41 -0.31 -19.21 5.13
CA CYS A 41 0.72 -18.97 4.13
C CYS A 41 1.04 -20.25 3.36
N GLN A 42 1.29 -20.11 2.07
CA GLN A 42 1.66 -21.23 1.20
C GLN A 42 2.67 -20.78 0.14
N PRO A 43 3.54 -21.68 -0.32
CA PRO A 43 4.43 -21.41 -1.44
C PRO A 43 3.63 -21.06 -2.69
N THR A 44 4.14 -20.12 -3.47
CA THR A 44 3.58 -19.73 -4.76
C THR A 44 4.69 -19.34 -5.72
N GLU A 45 4.35 -19.13 -6.97
CA GLU A 45 5.23 -18.58 -7.97
C GLU A 45 4.64 -17.29 -8.53
N LEU A 46 5.45 -16.24 -8.61
CA LEU A 46 5.08 -14.99 -9.23
C LEU A 46 5.02 -15.16 -10.76
N ARG A 47 4.38 -14.24 -11.45
CA ARG A 47 4.23 -14.28 -12.91
C ARG A 47 5.54 -14.26 -13.67
N ASP A 48 6.59 -13.70 -13.07
CA ASP A 48 7.95 -13.66 -13.62
C ASP A 48 8.78 -14.90 -13.29
N GLY A 49 8.18 -15.91 -12.65
CA GLY A 49 8.82 -17.19 -12.29
C GLY A 49 9.57 -17.16 -10.96
N ARG A 50 9.64 -16.03 -10.27
CA ARG A 50 10.26 -15.98 -8.95
C ARG A 50 9.44 -16.77 -7.92
N LYS A 51 10.10 -17.48 -7.03
CA LYS A 51 9.45 -18.16 -5.91
C LYS A 51 9.05 -17.15 -4.84
N ALA A 52 7.85 -17.31 -4.33
CA ALA A 52 7.29 -16.46 -3.30
C ALA A 52 6.47 -17.27 -2.28
N ILE A 53 6.07 -16.61 -1.20
CA ILE A 53 5.11 -17.12 -0.24
C ILE A 53 3.93 -16.17 -0.25
N TRP A 54 2.75 -16.70 -0.49
CA TRP A 54 1.49 -15.98 -0.40
C TRP A 54 0.85 -16.23 0.94
N CYS A 55 0.60 -15.16 1.70
CA CYS A 55 -0.13 -15.18 2.95
C CYS A 55 -1.49 -14.50 2.77
N PHE A 56 -2.55 -15.14 3.23
CA PHE A 56 -3.93 -14.70 3.10
C PHE A 56 -4.69 -14.88 4.41
N ALA A 57 -5.94 -14.39 4.48
CA ALA A 57 -6.71 -14.31 5.72
C ALA A 57 -5.96 -13.58 6.84
N LEU A 58 -5.20 -12.57 6.46
CA LEU A 58 -4.46 -11.69 7.35
C LEU A 58 -5.43 -10.73 8.07
N PRO A 59 -5.02 -10.11 9.19
CA PRO A 59 -5.83 -9.11 9.89
C PRO A 59 -6.33 -8.04 8.92
N PRO A 60 -7.65 -7.78 8.89
CA PRO A 60 -8.25 -6.90 7.90
C PRO A 60 -7.87 -5.44 8.12
N ILE A 61 -7.87 -4.67 7.03
CA ILE A 61 -7.60 -3.23 7.04
C ILE A 61 -8.86 -2.46 6.65
N LYS A 62 -9.16 -1.36 7.36
CA LYS A 62 -10.27 -0.47 6.99
C LYS A 62 -9.88 0.41 5.79
N VAL A 63 -10.72 0.40 4.76
CA VAL A 63 -10.67 1.28 3.60
C VAL A 63 -11.96 2.09 3.58
N GLY A 64 -11.90 3.32 4.05
CA GLY A 64 -13.10 4.13 4.29
C GLY A 64 -14.02 3.47 5.31
N LYS A 65 -15.27 3.22 4.93
CA LYS A 65 -16.28 2.52 5.76
C LYS A 65 -16.24 1.00 5.59
N ARG A 66 -15.45 0.50 4.65
CA ARG A 66 -15.36 -0.93 4.30
C ARG A 66 -14.20 -1.59 5.02
N VAL A 67 -14.24 -2.92 4.99
CA VAL A 67 -13.18 -3.78 5.50
C VAL A 67 -12.56 -4.51 4.30
N ALA A 68 -11.26 -4.39 4.13
CA ALA A 68 -10.52 -5.08 3.09
C ALA A 68 -10.00 -6.43 3.60
N GLU A 69 -10.14 -7.47 2.78
CA GLU A 69 -9.34 -8.68 2.88
C GLU A 69 -7.89 -8.32 2.51
N VAL A 70 -6.93 -8.88 3.24
CA VAL A 70 -5.50 -8.56 3.07
C VAL A 70 -4.75 -9.81 2.65
N ASP A 71 -4.04 -9.71 1.53
CA ASP A 71 -3.07 -10.70 1.07
C ASP A 71 -1.68 -10.06 1.04
N ALA A 72 -0.65 -10.82 1.43
CA ALA A 72 0.75 -10.39 1.37
C ALA A 72 1.60 -11.43 0.62
N TYR A 73 2.54 -10.94 -0.18
CA TYR A 73 3.49 -11.77 -0.93
C TYR A 73 4.91 -11.48 -0.47
N PHE A 74 5.66 -12.53 -0.20
CA PHE A 74 7.03 -12.47 0.29
C PHE A 74 7.96 -13.16 -0.68
N LEU A 75 9.07 -12.53 -1.05
CA LEU A 75 10.04 -13.06 -2.00
C LEU A 75 10.86 -14.19 -1.35
N ASN A 76 10.63 -15.43 -1.77
CA ASN A 76 11.34 -16.61 -1.28
C ASN A 76 12.34 -17.15 -2.34
N THR A 77 13.21 -16.26 -2.82
CA THR A 77 14.24 -16.54 -3.80
C THR A 77 15.61 -16.32 -3.16
N PRO A 78 16.61 -17.17 -3.35
CA PRO A 78 17.95 -16.96 -2.80
C PRO A 78 18.47 -15.54 -3.07
N PRO A 79 19.15 -14.90 -2.09
CA PRO A 79 19.65 -15.47 -0.84
C PRO A 79 18.64 -15.59 0.30
N HIS A 80 17.36 -15.17 0.11
CA HIS A 80 16.37 -15.18 1.17
C HIS A 80 15.90 -16.59 1.52
N THR A 81 15.71 -16.81 2.82
CA THR A 81 15.02 -17.98 3.38
C THR A 81 13.54 -17.65 3.61
N GLU A 82 12.75 -18.65 3.99
CA GLU A 82 11.34 -18.42 4.32
C GLU A 82 11.16 -17.38 5.46
N GLN A 83 12.04 -17.38 6.45
CA GLN A 83 11.93 -16.51 7.61
C GLN A 83 12.26 -15.04 7.32
N ASP A 84 13.27 -14.80 6.50
CA ASP A 84 13.74 -13.46 6.16
C ASP A 84 13.24 -12.98 4.78
N ALA A 85 12.36 -13.74 4.13
CA ALA A 85 11.72 -13.37 2.87
C ALA A 85 11.03 -12.00 3.00
N PRO A 86 11.46 -10.97 2.25
CA PRO A 86 10.92 -9.62 2.36
C PRO A 86 9.52 -9.51 1.74
N LEU A 87 8.71 -8.62 2.30
CA LEU A 87 7.42 -8.23 1.70
C LEU A 87 7.66 -7.53 0.36
N ILE A 88 7.06 -8.05 -0.71
CA ILE A 88 7.15 -7.50 -2.07
C ILE A 88 5.82 -7.04 -2.65
N GLU A 89 4.70 -7.47 -2.07
CA GLU A 89 3.39 -6.99 -2.45
C GLU A 89 2.41 -7.12 -1.29
N LEU A 90 1.56 -6.11 -1.14
CA LEU A 90 0.39 -6.14 -0.29
C LEU A 90 -0.84 -5.84 -1.14
N GLN A 91 -1.84 -6.72 -1.11
CA GLN A 91 -3.10 -6.54 -1.81
C GLN A 91 -4.24 -6.33 -0.84
N LEU A 92 -5.04 -5.30 -1.08
CA LEU A 92 -6.31 -5.09 -0.40
C LEU A 92 -7.45 -5.41 -1.37
N LYS A 93 -8.37 -6.27 -0.94
CA LYS A 93 -9.57 -6.66 -1.69
C LYS A 93 -10.79 -6.17 -0.95
N VAL A 94 -11.45 -5.14 -1.48
CA VAL A 94 -12.57 -4.46 -0.83
C VAL A 94 -13.87 -4.88 -1.50
N ARG A 95 -14.71 -5.63 -0.81
CA ARG A 95 -16.04 -6.02 -1.32
C ARG A 95 -17.06 -4.89 -1.13
N GLY A 96 -17.98 -4.77 -2.09
CA GLY A 96 -19.00 -3.71 -2.11
C GLY A 96 -18.35 -2.32 -2.19
N CYS A 97 -17.20 -2.23 -2.83
CA CYS A 97 -16.45 -1.00 -2.98
C CYS A 97 -17.25 0.05 -3.75
N VAL A 98 -17.16 1.27 -3.27
CA VAL A 98 -17.59 2.47 -3.96
C VAL A 98 -16.32 3.23 -4.34
N GLU A 99 -16.16 3.50 -5.64
CA GLU A 99 -14.96 4.14 -6.22
C GLU A 99 -14.55 5.39 -5.44
N ASP A 100 -15.43 6.35 -5.30
CA ASP A 100 -15.18 7.62 -4.59
C ASP A 100 -14.70 7.44 -3.16
N GLU A 101 -15.14 6.40 -2.46
CA GLU A 101 -14.75 6.13 -1.07
C GLU A 101 -13.33 5.60 -1.02
N ALA A 102 -12.99 4.65 -1.91
CA ALA A 102 -11.65 4.08 -2.00
C ALA A 102 -10.64 5.13 -2.47
N GLU A 103 -10.99 5.94 -3.46
CA GLU A 103 -10.16 7.04 -3.95
C GLU A 103 -9.88 8.07 -2.86
N ARG A 104 -10.90 8.53 -2.14
CA ARG A 104 -10.72 9.47 -1.01
C ARG A 104 -9.81 8.89 0.07
N TRP A 105 -9.96 7.60 0.38
CA TRP A 105 -9.10 6.93 1.35
C TRP A 105 -7.64 6.89 0.90
N MET A 106 -7.39 6.63 -0.39
CA MET A 106 -6.06 6.66 -0.99
C MET A 106 -5.47 8.08 -0.99
N ARG A 107 -6.24 9.07 -1.46
CA ARG A 107 -5.80 10.48 -1.51
C ARG A 107 -5.45 11.05 -0.14
N ALA A 108 -6.18 10.65 0.91
CA ALA A 108 -5.89 11.09 2.28
C ALA A 108 -4.54 10.58 2.82
N ARG A 109 -3.98 9.48 2.25
CA ARG A 109 -2.73 8.84 2.70
C ARG A 109 -1.56 9.08 1.77
N PHE A 110 -1.82 9.10 0.48
CA PHE A 110 -0.79 9.11 -0.57
C PHE A 110 -0.85 10.37 -1.45
N GLY A 111 -1.76 11.30 -1.14
CA GLY A 111 -1.98 12.47 -1.98
C GLY A 111 -2.76 12.13 -3.26
N PRO A 112 -2.78 13.04 -4.25
CA PRO A 112 -3.43 12.78 -5.53
C PRO A 112 -2.70 11.68 -6.29
N PRO A 113 -3.42 10.89 -7.14
CA PRO A 113 -2.76 9.94 -8.03
C PRO A 113 -1.84 10.67 -9.01
N ILE A 114 -0.74 10.02 -9.36
CA ILE A 114 0.19 10.53 -10.39
C ILE A 114 -0.30 10.23 -11.80
N GLU A 115 -1.17 9.23 -11.95
CA GLU A 115 -1.75 8.81 -13.21
C GLU A 115 -3.13 8.20 -12.94
N SER A 116 -4.11 8.52 -13.80
CA SER A 116 -5.45 7.94 -13.80
C SER A 116 -5.79 7.50 -15.23
N LYS A 117 -6.23 6.25 -15.38
CA LYS A 117 -6.60 5.69 -16.68
C LYS A 117 -7.85 4.81 -16.53
N SER A 118 -8.98 5.27 -17.05
CA SER A 118 -10.25 4.55 -16.90
C SER A 118 -10.58 4.28 -15.42
N THR A 119 -10.70 3.01 -15.04
CA THR A 119 -11.01 2.54 -13.69
C THR A 119 -9.77 2.31 -12.83
N ARG A 120 -8.61 2.80 -13.25
CA ARG A 120 -7.33 2.56 -12.59
C ARG A 120 -6.65 3.86 -12.22
N GLU A 121 -6.11 3.90 -11.02
CA GLU A 121 -5.34 5.00 -10.49
C GLU A 121 -4.02 4.51 -9.92
N TYR A 122 -2.98 5.35 -10.05
CA TYR A 122 -1.61 5.00 -9.65
C TYR A 122 -1.02 6.10 -8.77
N TRP A 123 -0.33 5.67 -7.73
CA TRP A 123 0.40 6.52 -6.79
C TRP A 123 1.84 6.10 -6.71
N LYS A 124 2.70 7.03 -6.37
CA LYS A 124 4.11 6.79 -6.08
C LYS A 124 4.57 7.76 -5.01
N ASN A 125 5.34 7.26 -4.06
CA ASN A 125 6.09 8.08 -3.13
C ASN A 125 7.57 7.61 -3.07
N SER A 126 8.34 8.06 -2.09
CA SER A 126 9.76 7.71 -1.95
C SER A 126 10.00 6.23 -1.59
N PHE A 127 8.97 5.47 -1.22
CA PHE A 127 9.10 4.10 -0.71
C PHE A 127 8.35 3.06 -1.51
N LEU A 128 7.23 3.43 -2.12
CA LEU A 128 6.33 2.47 -2.75
C LEU A 128 5.59 3.02 -3.96
N TRP A 129 5.10 2.08 -4.75
CA TRP A 129 4.02 2.26 -5.72
C TRP A 129 2.70 1.78 -5.14
N ALA A 130 1.59 2.41 -5.52
CA ALA A 130 0.27 1.85 -5.36
C ALA A 130 -0.50 1.90 -6.66
N ALA A 131 -1.27 0.84 -6.94
CA ALA A 131 -2.17 0.74 -8.08
C ALA A 131 -3.54 0.31 -7.57
N ALA A 132 -4.56 1.11 -7.82
CA ALA A 132 -5.93 0.78 -7.46
C ALA A 132 -6.76 0.50 -8.70
N PHE A 133 -7.46 -0.63 -8.71
CA PHE A 133 -8.52 -0.93 -9.63
C PHE A 133 -9.85 -0.59 -8.97
N LEU A 134 -10.52 0.42 -9.52
CA LEU A 134 -11.75 1.03 -8.96
C LEU A 134 -12.88 0.88 -9.99
N PRO A 135 -13.75 -0.12 -9.88
CA PRO A 135 -14.85 -0.32 -10.84
C PRO A 135 -15.87 0.82 -10.74
N SER A 136 -16.45 1.20 -11.87
CA SER A 136 -17.47 2.27 -11.98
C SER A 136 -18.80 1.92 -11.30
N GLU A 137 -19.08 0.63 -11.11
CA GLU A 137 -20.25 0.13 -10.40
C GLU A 137 -19.82 -0.54 -9.08
N PRO A 138 -20.69 -0.56 -8.04
CA PRO A 138 -20.38 -1.24 -6.80
C PRO A 138 -19.95 -2.68 -7.03
N GLY A 139 -18.74 -3.02 -6.65
CA GLY A 139 -18.14 -4.32 -6.94
C GLY A 139 -16.97 -4.64 -6.03
N ARG A 140 -15.87 -5.09 -6.60
CA ARG A 140 -14.65 -5.43 -5.89
C ARG A 140 -13.53 -4.49 -6.31
N CYS A 141 -13.08 -3.62 -5.41
CA CYS A 141 -11.84 -2.90 -5.60
C CYS A 141 -10.65 -3.77 -5.21
N VAL A 142 -9.57 -3.67 -5.96
CA VAL A 142 -8.28 -4.26 -5.62
C VAL A 142 -7.24 -3.15 -5.60
N ILE A 143 -6.50 -3.06 -4.49
CA ILE A 143 -5.44 -2.08 -4.33
C ILE A 143 -4.15 -2.84 -4.09
N HIS A 144 -3.17 -2.64 -4.96
CA HIS A 144 -1.84 -3.22 -4.88
C HIS A 144 -0.88 -2.19 -4.31
N PHE A 145 -0.06 -2.58 -3.36
CA PHE A 145 1.08 -1.82 -2.87
C PHE A 145 2.35 -2.62 -3.13
N LEU A 146 3.35 -1.99 -3.70
CA LEU A 146 4.59 -2.61 -4.16
C LEU A 146 5.77 -1.74 -3.75
N PRO A 147 6.90 -2.29 -3.29
CA PRO A 147 8.10 -1.49 -3.10
C PRO A 147 8.62 -0.97 -4.45
N LEU A 148 9.42 0.09 -4.43
CA LEU A 148 9.94 0.70 -5.67
C LEU A 148 10.78 -0.26 -6.52
N SER A 149 11.33 -1.33 -5.92
CA SER A 149 12.08 -2.38 -6.63
C SER A 149 11.22 -3.20 -7.59
N GLU A 150 9.89 -3.25 -7.40
CA GLU A 150 8.96 -4.02 -8.21
C GLU A 150 8.43 -3.22 -9.43
N ASN A 151 9.30 -2.49 -10.12
CA ASN A 151 8.93 -1.67 -11.28
C ASN A 151 8.31 -2.49 -12.42
N ALA A 152 8.78 -3.71 -12.66
CA ALA A 152 8.23 -4.57 -13.72
C ALA A 152 6.77 -4.93 -13.44
N GLU A 153 6.41 -5.18 -12.20
CA GLU A 153 5.05 -5.49 -11.81
C GLU A 153 4.12 -4.27 -11.91
N ILE A 154 4.58 -3.08 -11.52
CA ILE A 154 3.76 -1.86 -11.70
C ILE A 154 3.53 -1.55 -13.18
N GLU A 155 4.52 -1.71 -14.05
CA GLU A 155 4.34 -1.52 -15.49
C GLU A 155 3.38 -2.56 -16.09
N ARG A 156 3.42 -3.78 -15.60
CA ARG A 156 2.44 -4.82 -15.95
C ARG A 156 1.02 -4.41 -15.55
N LEU A 157 0.82 -3.95 -14.31
CA LEU A 157 -0.48 -3.48 -13.83
C LEU A 157 -1.02 -2.30 -14.66
N LYS A 158 -0.14 -1.45 -15.18
CA LYS A 158 -0.51 -0.34 -16.07
C LYS A 158 -0.91 -0.79 -17.48
N SER A 159 -0.44 -1.94 -17.92
CA SER A 159 -0.71 -2.48 -19.25
C SER A 159 -2.02 -3.29 -19.33
N GLU A 160 -2.60 -3.68 -18.23
CA GLU A 160 -3.89 -4.37 -18.13
C GLU A 160 -5.06 -3.39 -18.26
#